data_043427c71b1409f4cc8c92896ecdde2b
#
_entry.id   043427c71b1409f4cc8c92896ecdde2b
#
_cell.length_a   1.000
_cell.length_b   1.000
_cell.length_c   1.000
_cell.angle_alpha   90.00
_cell.angle_beta   90.00
_cell.angle_gamma   90.00
#
_symmetry.space_group_name_H-M   'P 1'
#
loop_
_entity.id
_entity.type
_entity.pdbx_description
1 polymer ?
#
loop_
_entity_poly.entity_id
_entity_poly.type
_entity_poly.pdbx_seq_one_letter_code
_entity_poly.pdbx_strand_id
1 'polypeptide(L)'
;NISPGPTMTPSATFTAELWRSIAPIYGAILRHPFVAGLTDGSLPRESFQFYVVQDALYLRDFARALSIAAARAPQDDWIIMFNEHAAGALKVERALHEGFFAEFGLSPEAVAATPPAPTNLAYTSYLLAVAYGAPFHENMAALLPCYWIYWEVGKELERRGSPDPLFTRWFGTYASG
;
A
#
# COMPACT_ATOMS: atom_id res chain seq x y z
N ASN A 1 46.04 -30.71 15.63
CA ASN A 1 44.98 -30.50 14.61
C ASN A 1 43.71 -30.11 15.38
N ILE A 2 43.43 -28.80 15.38
CA ILE A 2 42.17 -28.27 15.90
C ILE A 2 41.27 -28.09 14.66
N SER A 3 40.24 -28.93 14.56
CA SER A 3 39.19 -28.76 13.54
C SER A 3 38.45 -27.46 13.77
N PRO A 4 38.21 -26.62 12.74
CA PRO A 4 37.38 -25.45 12.90
C PRO A 4 35.95 -25.89 13.25
N GLY A 5 35.39 -25.34 14.33
CA GLY A 5 34.01 -25.55 14.70
C GLY A 5 33.03 -25.06 13.65
N PRO A 6 31.78 -25.54 13.66
CA PRO A 6 30.80 -25.18 12.68
C PRO A 6 30.58 -23.67 12.67
N THR A 7 30.80 -23.03 11.53
CA THR A 7 30.43 -21.63 11.29
C THR A 7 28.91 -21.53 11.41
N MET A 8 28.46 -20.93 12.51
CA MET A 8 27.03 -20.58 12.67
C MET A 8 26.66 -19.55 11.58
N THR A 9 25.85 -19.97 10.63
CA THR A 9 25.20 -19.05 9.71
C THR A 9 24.35 -18.08 10.54
N PRO A 10 24.45 -16.75 10.36
CA PRO A 10 23.60 -15.82 11.08
C PRO A 10 22.12 -16.21 10.88
N SER A 11 21.39 -16.39 11.99
CA SER A 11 19.94 -16.60 11.94
C SER A 11 19.30 -15.45 11.18
N ALA A 12 18.47 -15.75 10.18
CA ALA A 12 17.74 -14.73 9.44
C ALA A 12 16.88 -13.91 10.42
N THR A 13 16.83 -12.58 10.24
CA THR A 13 15.97 -11.74 11.07
C THR A 13 14.50 -12.06 10.78
N PHE A 14 13.61 -11.80 11.74
CA PHE A 14 12.17 -12.01 11.59
C PHE A 14 11.62 -11.30 10.34
N THR A 15 12.04 -10.06 10.07
CA THR A 15 11.66 -9.31 8.87
C THR A 15 12.15 -9.97 7.58
N ALA A 16 13.36 -10.56 7.58
CA ALA A 16 13.87 -11.30 6.43
C ALA A 16 13.07 -12.59 6.17
N GLU A 17 12.57 -13.24 7.22
CA GLU A 17 11.70 -14.41 7.09
C GLU A 17 10.32 -14.03 6.55
N LEU A 18 9.72 -12.95 7.04
CA LEU A 18 8.47 -12.40 6.50
C LEU A 18 8.61 -12.08 5.02
N TRP A 19 9.67 -11.38 4.63
CA TRP A 19 9.90 -11.02 3.22
C TRP A 19 10.07 -12.27 2.34
N ARG A 20 10.82 -13.25 2.81
CA ARG A 20 11.01 -14.49 2.08
C ARG A 20 9.70 -15.25 1.86
N SER A 21 8.80 -15.23 2.85
CA SER A 21 7.51 -15.91 2.76
C SER A 21 6.59 -15.32 1.69
N ILE A 22 6.69 -14.01 1.43
CA ILE A 22 5.88 -13.29 0.42
C ILE A 22 6.58 -13.11 -0.92
N ALA A 23 7.84 -13.51 -1.07
CA ALA A 23 8.62 -13.29 -2.29
C ALA A 23 7.93 -13.78 -3.58
N PRO A 24 7.24 -14.95 -3.62
CA PRO A 24 6.48 -15.36 -4.79
C PRO A 24 5.32 -14.43 -5.12
N ILE A 25 4.62 -13.91 -4.10
CA ILE A 25 3.51 -12.95 -4.25
C ILE A 25 4.04 -11.63 -4.78
N TYR A 26 5.11 -11.09 -4.18
CA TYR A 26 5.77 -9.88 -4.65
C TYR A 26 6.22 -10.00 -6.11
N GLY A 27 6.84 -11.12 -6.48
CA GLY A 27 7.20 -11.40 -7.87
C GLY A 27 6.00 -11.46 -8.82
N ALA A 28 4.84 -11.95 -8.36
CA ALA A 28 3.60 -11.94 -9.15
C ALA A 28 3.05 -10.51 -9.31
N ILE A 29 3.10 -9.67 -8.26
CA ILE A 29 2.71 -8.26 -8.33
C ILE A 29 3.53 -7.52 -9.39
N LEU A 30 4.85 -7.67 -9.41
CA LEU A 30 5.73 -6.99 -10.37
C LEU A 30 5.50 -7.44 -11.83
N ARG A 31 4.95 -8.63 -12.05
CA ARG A 31 4.58 -9.15 -13.38
C ARG A 31 3.11 -8.92 -13.74
N HIS A 32 2.32 -8.36 -12.84
CA HIS A 32 0.92 -8.09 -13.12
C HIS A 32 0.78 -7.12 -14.31
N PRO A 33 -0.15 -7.37 -15.26
CA PRO A 33 -0.31 -6.51 -16.45
C PRO A 33 -0.47 -5.02 -16.12
N PHE A 34 -1.14 -4.69 -15.02
CA PHE A 34 -1.26 -3.31 -14.56
C PHE A 34 0.12 -2.69 -14.25
N VAL A 35 0.96 -3.38 -13.48
CA VAL A 35 2.30 -2.90 -13.09
C VAL A 35 3.23 -2.85 -14.29
N ALA A 36 3.19 -3.86 -15.16
CA ALA A 36 3.95 -3.88 -16.41
C ALA A 36 3.53 -2.70 -17.31
N GLY A 37 2.24 -2.49 -17.51
CA GLY A 37 1.71 -1.41 -18.34
C GLY A 37 2.02 0.00 -17.82
N LEU A 38 2.17 0.17 -16.50
CA LEU A 38 2.67 1.42 -15.93
C LEU A 38 4.12 1.73 -16.38
N THR A 39 4.98 0.70 -16.42
CA THR A 39 6.41 0.88 -16.73
C THR A 39 6.70 0.97 -18.23
N ASP A 40 5.95 0.28 -19.07
CA ASP A 40 6.11 0.33 -20.53
C ASP A 40 5.21 1.35 -21.23
N GLY A 41 4.30 2.01 -20.46
CA GLY A 41 3.38 3.03 -20.98
C GLY A 41 2.17 2.45 -21.69
N SER A 42 1.96 1.13 -21.70
CA SER A 42 0.85 0.47 -22.41
C SER A 42 -0.46 0.41 -21.61
N LEU A 43 -0.44 0.80 -20.32
CA LEU A 43 -1.64 0.75 -19.49
C LEU A 43 -2.72 1.70 -20.04
N PRO A 44 -3.93 1.21 -20.35
CA PRO A 44 -5.02 2.07 -20.78
C PRO A 44 -5.34 3.14 -19.73
N ARG A 45 -5.58 4.38 -20.19
CA ARG A 45 -5.87 5.53 -19.31
C ARG A 45 -7.09 5.28 -18.42
N GLU A 46 -8.11 4.60 -18.94
CA GLU A 46 -9.32 4.22 -18.22
C GLU A 46 -9.02 3.23 -17.08
N SER A 47 -8.09 2.31 -17.30
CA SER A 47 -7.66 1.36 -16.25
C SER A 47 -6.91 2.08 -15.13
N PHE A 48 -6.08 3.05 -15.47
CA PHE A 48 -5.39 3.88 -14.48
C PHE A 48 -6.37 4.77 -13.72
N GLN A 49 -7.30 5.43 -14.42
CA GLN A 49 -8.36 6.23 -13.81
C GLN A 49 -9.21 5.39 -12.83
N PHE A 50 -9.62 4.19 -13.25
CA PHE A 50 -10.36 3.26 -12.39
C PHE A 50 -9.55 2.94 -11.13
N TYR A 51 -8.26 2.63 -11.27
CA TYR A 51 -7.37 2.34 -10.15
C TYR A 51 -7.30 3.52 -9.16
N VAL A 52 -7.06 4.75 -9.65
CA VAL A 52 -6.94 5.94 -8.78
C VAL A 52 -8.23 6.21 -8.01
N VAL A 53 -9.41 5.99 -8.64
CA VAL A 53 -10.70 6.11 -7.95
C VAL A 53 -10.84 5.06 -6.85
N GLN A 54 -10.49 3.81 -7.15
CA GLN A 54 -10.55 2.72 -6.16
C GLN A 54 -9.54 2.90 -5.01
N ASP A 55 -8.36 3.42 -5.30
CA ASP A 55 -7.34 3.75 -4.31
C ASP A 55 -7.84 4.81 -3.32
N ALA A 56 -8.54 5.82 -3.83
CA ALA A 56 -9.17 6.83 -3.01
C ALA A 56 -10.20 6.26 -2.02
N LEU A 57 -11.05 5.37 -2.50
CA LEU A 57 -12.04 4.69 -1.66
C LEU A 57 -11.34 3.80 -0.62
N TYR A 58 -10.27 3.11 -1.04
CA TYR A 58 -9.43 2.29 -0.17
C TYR A 58 -8.79 3.12 0.96
N LEU A 59 -8.16 4.24 0.65
CA LEU A 59 -7.44 5.07 1.63
C LEU A 59 -8.34 5.57 2.77
N ARG A 60 -9.64 5.79 2.50
CA ARG A 60 -10.61 6.15 3.55
C ARG A 60 -10.82 5.03 4.56
N ASP A 61 -10.97 3.80 4.09
CA ASP A 61 -11.15 2.65 4.99
C ASP A 61 -9.84 2.24 5.65
N PHE A 62 -8.71 2.40 4.96
CA PHE A 62 -7.39 2.24 5.54
C PHE A 62 -7.15 3.21 6.69
N ALA A 63 -7.51 4.50 6.52
CA ALA A 63 -7.43 5.48 7.59
C ALA A 63 -8.30 5.11 8.81
N ARG A 64 -9.49 4.54 8.58
CA ARG A 64 -10.33 4.02 9.68
C ARG A 64 -9.66 2.86 10.40
N ALA A 65 -9.08 1.91 9.66
CA ALA A 65 -8.36 0.78 10.26
C ALA A 65 -7.16 1.25 11.09
N LEU A 66 -6.42 2.27 10.63
CA LEU A 66 -5.34 2.89 11.38
C LEU A 66 -5.82 3.58 12.65
N SER A 67 -6.95 4.29 12.60
CA SER A 67 -7.54 4.93 13.78
C SER A 67 -7.98 3.91 14.83
N ILE A 68 -8.51 2.76 14.40
CA ILE A 68 -8.85 1.66 15.30
C ILE A 68 -7.57 1.04 15.89
N ALA A 69 -6.51 0.88 15.09
CA ALA A 69 -5.21 0.43 15.56
C ALA A 69 -4.64 1.39 16.62
N ALA A 70 -4.75 2.71 16.41
CA ALA A 70 -4.36 3.71 17.40
C ALA A 70 -5.11 3.54 18.72
N ALA A 71 -6.45 3.39 18.66
CA ALA A 71 -7.28 3.20 19.85
C ALA A 71 -6.94 1.92 20.66
N ARG A 72 -6.33 0.93 20.01
CA ARG A 72 -5.96 -0.36 20.59
C ARG A 72 -4.47 -0.51 20.87
N ALA A 73 -3.66 0.47 20.50
CA ALA A 73 -2.22 0.43 20.68
C ALA A 73 -1.85 0.40 22.17
N PRO A 74 -0.89 -0.47 22.56
CA PRO A 74 -0.52 -0.64 23.99
C PRO A 74 0.43 0.43 24.50
N GLN A 75 0.94 1.33 23.65
CA GLN A 75 1.94 2.35 24.00
C GLN A 75 1.55 3.70 23.40
N ASP A 76 1.78 4.78 24.15
CA ASP A 76 1.42 6.15 23.74
C ASP A 76 2.06 6.55 22.40
N ASP A 77 3.34 6.22 22.20
CA ASP A 77 4.04 6.53 20.93
C ASP A 77 3.38 5.85 19.73
N TRP A 78 2.83 4.65 19.90
CA TRP A 78 2.10 3.96 18.83
C TRP A 78 0.72 4.57 18.60
N ILE A 79 0.06 5.06 19.65
CA ILE A 79 -1.20 5.80 19.53
C ILE A 79 -0.98 7.04 18.67
N ILE A 80 0.08 7.82 18.98
CA ILE A 80 0.44 9.01 18.21
C ILE A 80 0.73 8.63 16.76
N MET A 81 1.63 7.69 16.52
CA MET A 81 2.04 7.25 15.20
C MET A 81 0.85 6.83 14.31
N PHE A 82 -0.04 5.97 14.82
CA PHE A 82 -1.18 5.50 14.01
C PHE A 82 -2.20 6.60 13.73
N ASN A 83 -2.43 7.54 14.65
CA ASN A 83 -3.27 8.69 14.39
C ASN A 83 -2.66 9.63 13.34
N GLU A 84 -1.35 9.86 13.37
CA GLU A 84 -0.64 10.63 12.35
C GLU A 84 -0.71 9.97 10.98
N HIS A 85 -0.51 8.64 10.94
CA HIS A 85 -0.64 7.87 9.70
C HIS A 85 -2.07 7.88 9.14
N ALA A 86 -3.09 7.78 10.01
CA ALA A 86 -4.49 7.90 9.59
C ALA A 86 -4.79 9.28 8.98
N ALA A 87 -4.33 10.36 9.64
CA ALA A 87 -4.46 11.70 9.12
C ALA A 87 -3.66 11.89 7.82
N GLY A 88 -2.45 11.29 7.74
CA GLY A 88 -1.60 11.29 6.56
C GLY A 88 -2.27 10.63 5.36
N ALA A 89 -2.86 9.44 5.54
CA ALA A 89 -3.57 8.72 4.48
C ALA A 89 -4.70 9.58 3.86
N LEU A 90 -5.47 10.29 4.68
CA LEU A 90 -6.54 11.18 4.19
C LEU A 90 -5.99 12.43 3.49
N LYS A 91 -4.83 12.94 3.91
CA LYS A 91 -4.17 14.08 3.23
C LYS A 91 -3.63 13.67 1.87
N VAL A 92 -2.98 12.50 1.79
CA VAL A 92 -2.49 11.95 0.52
C VAL A 92 -3.65 11.69 -0.44
N GLU A 93 -4.74 11.08 0.06
CA GLU A 93 -5.96 10.90 -0.72
C GLU A 93 -6.43 12.21 -1.35
N ARG A 94 -6.57 13.28 -0.55
CA ARG A 94 -7.00 14.58 -1.06
C ARG A 94 -6.05 15.16 -2.11
N ALA A 95 -4.74 15.08 -1.89
CA ALA A 95 -3.75 15.60 -2.83
C ALA A 95 -3.77 14.84 -4.17
N LEU A 96 -3.91 13.50 -4.14
CA LEU A 96 -4.08 12.68 -5.34
C LEU A 96 -5.35 13.05 -6.09
N HIS A 97 -6.44 13.32 -5.37
CA HIS A 97 -7.72 13.68 -5.94
C HIS A 97 -7.66 15.04 -6.64
N GLU A 98 -7.12 16.05 -5.99
CA GLU A 98 -7.01 17.39 -6.58
C GLU A 98 -6.17 17.40 -7.85
N GLY A 99 -5.13 16.56 -7.93
CA GLY A 99 -4.28 16.44 -9.10
C GLY A 99 -4.88 15.57 -10.21
N PHE A 100 -5.18 14.30 -9.90
CA PHE A 100 -5.59 13.33 -10.92
C PHE A 100 -7.07 13.44 -11.31
N PHE A 101 -7.97 13.67 -10.36
CA PHE A 101 -9.40 13.77 -10.69
C PHE A 101 -9.74 14.99 -11.53
N ALA A 102 -9.10 16.13 -11.25
CA ALA A 102 -9.25 17.30 -12.11
C ALA A 102 -8.81 17.01 -13.55
N GLU A 103 -7.70 16.30 -13.73
CA GLU A 103 -7.19 15.89 -15.04
C GLU A 103 -8.10 14.88 -15.75
N PHE A 104 -8.79 14.03 -14.98
CA PHE A 104 -9.76 13.06 -15.51
C PHE A 104 -11.18 13.65 -15.70
N GLY A 105 -11.41 14.91 -15.29
CA GLY A 105 -12.74 15.51 -15.33
C GLY A 105 -13.73 14.89 -14.33
N LEU A 106 -13.24 14.31 -13.25
CA LEU A 106 -14.06 13.70 -12.19
C LEU A 106 -14.30 14.69 -11.05
N SER A 107 -15.57 14.84 -10.64
CA SER A 107 -15.89 15.60 -9.44
C SER A 107 -15.73 14.74 -8.19
N PRO A 108 -15.48 15.35 -7.01
CA PRO A 108 -15.45 14.64 -5.74
C PRO A 108 -16.74 13.84 -5.46
N GLU A 109 -17.90 14.39 -5.87
CA GLU A 109 -19.20 13.73 -5.72
C GLU A 109 -19.31 12.48 -6.58
N ALA A 110 -18.81 12.54 -7.84
CA ALA A 110 -18.80 11.39 -8.74
C ALA A 110 -17.91 10.26 -8.21
N VAL A 111 -16.75 10.62 -7.65
CA VAL A 111 -15.85 9.64 -7.01
C VAL A 111 -16.51 9.05 -5.76
N ALA A 112 -17.11 9.87 -4.90
CA ALA A 112 -17.78 9.40 -3.69
C ALA A 112 -19.00 8.51 -3.98
N ALA A 113 -19.67 8.70 -5.12
CA ALA A 113 -20.80 7.88 -5.57
C ALA A 113 -20.37 6.57 -6.25
N THR A 114 -19.08 6.41 -6.57
CA THR A 114 -18.56 5.19 -7.19
C THR A 114 -18.54 4.05 -6.16
N PRO A 115 -19.14 2.88 -6.47
CA PRO A 115 -19.07 1.75 -5.56
C PRO A 115 -17.64 1.17 -5.50
N PRO A 116 -17.21 0.64 -4.34
CA PRO A 116 -15.95 -0.08 -4.27
C PRO A 116 -16.01 -1.34 -5.15
N ALA A 117 -14.94 -1.60 -5.87
CA ALA A 117 -14.78 -2.84 -6.63
C ALA A 117 -14.78 -4.06 -5.67
N PRO A 118 -15.20 -5.25 -6.12
CA PRO A 118 -15.30 -6.42 -5.24
C PRO A 118 -14.01 -6.74 -4.47
N THR A 119 -12.85 -6.64 -5.12
CA THR A 119 -11.55 -6.87 -4.46
C THR A 119 -11.24 -5.79 -3.43
N ASN A 120 -11.53 -4.52 -3.74
CA ASN A 120 -11.35 -3.40 -2.81
C ASN A 120 -12.24 -3.57 -1.59
N LEU A 121 -13.53 -3.87 -1.81
CA LEU A 121 -14.48 -4.14 -0.73
C LEU A 121 -14.05 -5.32 0.15
N ALA A 122 -13.61 -6.42 -0.46
CA ALA A 122 -13.14 -7.58 0.28
C ALA A 122 -11.92 -7.26 1.14
N TYR A 123 -10.95 -6.52 0.58
CA TYR A 123 -9.72 -6.15 1.29
C TYR A 123 -9.99 -5.18 2.43
N THR A 124 -10.74 -4.10 2.19
CA THR A 124 -11.07 -3.12 3.25
C THR A 124 -11.94 -3.73 4.34
N SER A 125 -12.89 -4.60 3.97
CA SER A 125 -13.70 -5.36 4.96
C SER A 125 -12.82 -6.27 5.82
N TYR A 126 -11.85 -6.95 5.25
CA TYR A 126 -10.87 -7.76 5.99
C TYR A 126 -10.05 -6.89 6.96
N LEU A 127 -9.49 -5.76 6.50
CA LEU A 127 -8.73 -4.84 7.35
C LEU A 127 -9.56 -4.36 8.54
N LEU A 128 -10.79 -3.94 8.31
CA LEU A 128 -11.68 -3.46 9.37
C LEU A 128 -12.08 -4.59 10.34
N ALA A 129 -12.40 -5.77 9.83
CA ALA A 129 -12.73 -6.92 10.67
C ALA A 129 -11.57 -7.30 11.59
N VAL A 130 -10.34 -7.35 11.06
CA VAL A 130 -9.13 -7.62 11.84
C VAL A 130 -8.86 -6.49 12.83
N ALA A 131 -9.01 -5.23 12.41
CA ALA A 131 -8.80 -4.07 13.27
C ALA A 131 -9.73 -4.07 14.48
N TYR A 132 -10.98 -4.47 14.32
CA TYR A 132 -11.96 -4.54 15.42
C TYR A 132 -11.82 -5.79 16.29
N GLY A 133 -11.61 -6.95 15.71
CA GLY A 133 -11.82 -8.24 16.38
C GLY A 133 -10.57 -9.04 16.69
N ALA A 134 -9.50 -8.89 15.93
CA ALA A 134 -8.29 -9.71 16.10
C ALA A 134 -7.33 -9.15 17.17
N PRO A 135 -6.40 -9.94 17.70
CA PRO A 135 -5.30 -9.46 18.54
C PRO A 135 -4.49 -8.36 17.84
N PHE A 136 -3.90 -7.45 18.64
CA PHE A 136 -3.20 -6.27 18.10
C PHE A 136 -2.07 -6.63 17.12
N HIS A 137 -1.30 -7.69 17.38
CA HIS A 137 -0.22 -8.12 16.48
C HIS A 137 -0.73 -8.64 15.12
N GLU A 138 -1.92 -9.24 15.08
CA GLU A 138 -2.56 -9.63 13.82
C GLU A 138 -3.06 -8.40 13.05
N ASN A 139 -3.56 -7.39 13.76
CA ASN A 139 -3.88 -6.11 13.15
C ASN A 139 -2.64 -5.46 12.51
N MET A 140 -1.50 -5.49 13.20
CA MET A 140 -0.23 -5.01 12.63
C MET A 140 0.17 -5.78 11.36
N ALA A 141 0.04 -7.11 11.39
CA ALA A 141 0.33 -7.95 10.24
C ALA A 141 -0.60 -7.66 9.03
N ALA A 142 -1.86 -7.34 9.28
CA ALA A 142 -2.82 -6.98 8.22
C ALA A 142 -2.53 -5.61 7.60
N LEU A 143 -2.06 -4.64 8.39
CA LEU A 143 -1.74 -3.29 7.92
C LEU A 143 -0.37 -3.20 7.20
N LEU A 144 0.60 -4.04 7.59
CA LEU A 144 1.97 -3.99 7.11
C LEU A 144 2.13 -4.03 5.58
N PRO A 145 1.37 -4.83 4.81
CA PRO A 145 1.48 -4.87 3.36
C PRO A 145 1.24 -3.52 2.69
N CYS A 146 0.35 -2.68 3.23
CA CYS A 146 0.05 -1.36 2.71
C CYS A 146 1.23 -0.40 2.77
N TYR A 147 2.14 -0.62 3.68
CA TYR A 147 3.37 0.14 3.80
C TYR A 147 4.50 -0.52 3.00
N TRP A 148 4.85 -1.74 3.37
CA TRP A 148 6.08 -2.38 2.91
C TRP A 148 6.03 -2.76 1.42
N ILE A 149 4.94 -3.41 0.98
CA ILE A 149 4.82 -3.80 -0.43
C ILE A 149 4.71 -2.57 -1.33
N TYR A 150 3.90 -1.57 -0.96
CA TYR A 150 3.78 -0.34 -1.75
C TYR A 150 5.10 0.40 -1.86
N TRP A 151 5.86 0.49 -0.77
CA TRP A 151 7.19 1.10 -0.80
C TRP A 151 8.17 0.35 -1.70
N GLU A 152 8.23 -0.97 -1.63
CA GLU A 152 9.11 -1.78 -2.48
C GLU A 152 8.70 -1.73 -3.95
N VAL A 153 7.39 -1.80 -4.25
CA VAL A 153 6.87 -1.63 -5.61
C VAL A 153 7.16 -0.23 -6.11
N GLY A 154 6.94 0.81 -5.30
CA GLY A 154 7.22 2.21 -5.65
C GLY A 154 8.68 2.42 -6.07
N LYS A 155 9.64 1.92 -5.28
CA LYS A 155 11.08 1.96 -5.62
C LYS A 155 11.39 1.26 -6.94
N GLU A 156 10.79 0.10 -7.17
CA GLU A 156 11.02 -0.67 -8.39
C GLU A 156 10.42 0.04 -9.61
N LEU A 157 9.24 0.64 -9.49
CA LEU A 157 8.62 1.42 -10.55
C LEU A 157 9.43 2.68 -10.87
N GLU A 158 9.91 3.40 -9.84
CA GLU A 158 10.79 4.56 -10.02
C GLU A 158 12.09 4.17 -10.73
N ARG A 159 12.70 3.05 -10.36
CA ARG A 159 13.92 2.52 -11.01
C ARG A 159 13.70 2.15 -12.47
N ARG A 160 12.54 1.58 -12.82
CA ARG A 160 12.18 1.23 -14.20
C ARG A 160 11.81 2.46 -15.02
N GLY A 161 11.16 3.43 -14.39
CA GLY A 161 10.58 4.59 -15.04
C GLY A 161 9.35 4.25 -15.89
N SER A 162 8.84 5.27 -16.57
CA SER A 162 7.75 5.16 -17.54
C SER A 162 7.95 6.18 -18.64
N PRO A 163 7.59 5.85 -19.90
CA PRO A 163 7.53 6.86 -20.97
C PRO A 163 6.35 7.83 -20.80
N ASP A 164 5.36 7.51 -19.97
CA ASP A 164 4.20 8.36 -19.71
C ASP A 164 4.44 9.24 -18.46
N PRO A 165 4.41 10.60 -18.62
CA PRO A 165 4.58 11.53 -17.51
C PRO A 165 3.51 11.38 -16.41
N LEU A 166 2.29 10.93 -16.76
CA LEU A 166 1.20 10.69 -15.82
C LEU A 166 1.59 9.60 -14.82
N PHE A 167 2.14 8.49 -15.31
CA PHE A 167 2.57 7.37 -14.47
C PHE A 167 3.83 7.71 -13.67
N THR A 168 4.78 8.43 -14.27
CA THR A 168 5.98 8.91 -13.56
C THR A 168 5.61 9.79 -12.37
N ARG A 169 4.64 10.68 -12.53
CA ARG A 169 4.13 11.53 -11.44
C ARG A 169 3.51 10.70 -10.32
N TRP A 170 2.77 9.64 -10.66
CA TRP A 170 2.18 8.73 -9.68
C TRP A 170 3.25 7.96 -8.90
N PHE A 171 4.32 7.48 -9.57
CA PHE A 171 5.43 6.79 -8.89
C PHE A 171 6.05 7.65 -7.79
N GLY A 172 6.32 8.93 -8.07
CA GLY A 172 6.90 9.87 -7.12
C GLY A 172 6.08 10.07 -5.85
N THR A 173 4.77 9.79 -5.88
CA THR A 173 3.90 9.88 -4.71
C THR A 173 4.18 8.78 -3.69
N TYR A 174 4.62 7.60 -4.13
CA TYR A 174 4.83 6.43 -3.28
C TYR A 174 6.30 6.09 -3.02
N ALA A 175 7.22 6.63 -3.80
CA ALA A 175 8.66 6.40 -3.62
C ALA A 175 9.31 7.37 -2.61
N SER A 176 8.72 8.54 -2.39
CA SER A 176 9.19 9.56 -1.44
C SER A 176 8.55 9.34 -0.06
N GLY A 177 8.91 8.24 0.61
CA GLY A 177 8.53 7.95 1.99
C GLY A 177 9.53 8.51 2.99
#